data_ecdca66695d2e48fc9d517207f934c8f
#
_entry.id   ecdca66695d2e48fc9d517207f934c8f
#
_cell.length_a   1.000
_cell.length_b   1.000
_cell.length_c   1.000
_cell.angle_alpha   90.00
_cell.angle_beta   90.00
_cell.angle_gamma   90.00
#
_symmetry.space_group_name_H-M   'P 1'
#
loop_
_entity.id
_entity.type
_entity.pdbx_description
1 polymer ?
#
loop_
_entity_poly.entity_id
_entity_poly.type
_entity_poly.pdbx_seq_one_letter_code
_entity_poly.pdbx_strand_id
1 'polypeptide(L)'
;MKERKVGLALGGGSARGLAHIGVLKVLEKEGIPINMITGTSVGAVIGALYAQGKDASVIEDLALHLTQKRLFSLMDLTLPRTGFIRGEKIKGLLEMVIGGNAKFSDLRIPFACVATDIMTGEEIVINQGLVLDGVRASISLPGILTLATWGNRHLVDGGLVDPVPVDVLKEMGADFIIAVNVIPDIRARIHITDKDKTGKIKEPNIIGIIMQSIYIATYSLARTSLEGADIAIQPQVAHIGPTNFWEARECIELGEVAAKASIPEIKRKLEA
;
A
#
# COMPACT_ATOMS: atom_id res chain seq x y z
N MET A 1 24.76 17.97 -15.35
CA MET A 1 23.28 17.89 -15.29
C MET A 1 22.91 17.76 -13.83
N LYS A 2 21.84 18.42 -13.36
CA LYS A 2 21.35 18.25 -11.98
C LYS A 2 20.78 16.82 -11.88
N GLU A 3 21.23 16.05 -10.90
CA GLU A 3 20.70 14.72 -10.65
C GLU A 3 19.20 14.82 -10.33
N ARG A 4 18.35 14.07 -11.04
CA ARG A 4 16.91 14.10 -10.84
C ARG A 4 16.55 13.42 -9.51
N LYS A 5 15.68 14.02 -8.74
CA LYS A 5 15.13 13.43 -7.53
C LYS A 5 14.01 12.46 -7.89
N VAL A 6 14.26 11.17 -7.73
CA VAL A 6 13.30 10.11 -8.02
C VAL A 6 12.41 9.87 -6.82
N GLY A 7 11.11 10.03 -7.01
CA GLY A 7 10.06 9.68 -6.06
C GLY A 7 9.42 8.34 -6.39
N LEU A 8 9.11 7.54 -5.37
CA LEU A 8 8.42 6.26 -5.49
C LEU A 8 7.09 6.29 -4.72
N ALA A 9 5.96 6.25 -5.45
CA ALA A 9 4.62 6.14 -4.86
C ALA A 9 4.19 4.66 -4.78
N LEU A 10 3.91 4.18 -3.58
CA LEU A 10 3.46 2.81 -3.30
C LEU A 10 1.98 2.81 -2.94
N GLY A 11 1.14 2.30 -3.85
CA GLY A 11 -0.30 2.29 -3.68
C GLY A 11 -0.83 1.32 -2.63
N GLY A 12 -2.06 1.57 -2.19
CA GLY A 12 -2.85 0.65 -1.37
C GLY A 12 -3.29 -0.58 -2.18
N GLY A 13 -3.71 -1.65 -1.50
CA GLY A 13 -4.20 -2.85 -2.19
C GLY A 13 -4.21 -4.12 -1.33
N SER A 14 -4.06 -3.97 0.00
CA SER A 14 -4.08 -5.07 0.96
C SER A 14 -3.02 -6.13 0.60
N ALA A 15 -3.33 -7.44 0.58
CA ALA A 15 -2.36 -8.50 0.28
C ALA A 15 -1.65 -8.34 -1.08
N ARG A 16 -2.33 -7.75 -2.07
CA ARG A 16 -1.74 -7.47 -3.40
C ARG A 16 -0.53 -6.54 -3.34
N GLY A 17 -0.48 -5.68 -2.32
CA GLY A 17 0.64 -4.77 -2.12
C GLY A 17 1.96 -5.45 -1.80
N LEU A 18 1.96 -6.75 -1.48
CA LEU A 18 3.21 -7.51 -1.37
C LEU A 18 4.00 -7.52 -2.69
N ALA A 19 3.36 -7.21 -3.82
CA ALA A 19 4.04 -6.99 -5.10
C ALA A 19 5.01 -5.79 -5.09
N HIS A 20 4.81 -4.80 -4.21
CA HIS A 20 5.75 -3.69 -4.04
C HIS A 20 7.16 -4.18 -3.68
N ILE A 21 7.25 -5.29 -2.92
CA ILE A 21 8.54 -5.87 -2.54
C ILE A 21 9.31 -6.33 -3.78
N GLY A 22 8.62 -7.01 -4.71
CA GLY A 22 9.21 -7.43 -5.97
C GLY A 22 9.66 -6.25 -6.84
N VAL A 23 8.87 -5.16 -6.84
CA VAL A 23 9.26 -3.91 -7.53
C VAL A 23 10.54 -3.34 -6.92
N LEU A 24 10.61 -3.21 -5.59
CA LEU A 24 11.78 -2.70 -4.88
C LEU A 24 13.03 -3.54 -5.17
N LYS A 25 12.93 -4.88 -5.15
CA LYS A 25 14.04 -5.79 -5.49
C LYS A 25 14.64 -5.50 -6.88
N VAL A 26 13.77 -5.23 -7.86
CA VAL A 26 14.22 -4.93 -9.23
C VAL A 26 14.83 -3.55 -9.30
N LEU A 27 14.22 -2.52 -8.68
CA LEU A 27 14.76 -1.17 -8.66
C LEU A 27 16.15 -1.12 -7.99
N GLU A 28 16.32 -1.82 -6.84
CA GLU A 28 17.62 -1.98 -6.18
C GLU A 28 18.66 -2.64 -7.09
N LYS A 29 18.32 -3.79 -7.68
CA LYS A 29 19.22 -4.56 -8.55
C LYS A 29 19.68 -3.74 -9.75
N GLU A 30 18.79 -2.92 -10.30
CA GLU A 30 19.06 -2.09 -11.47
C GLU A 30 19.69 -0.74 -11.14
N GLY A 31 19.93 -0.46 -9.84
CA GLY A 31 20.57 0.75 -9.36
C GLY A 31 19.73 2.02 -9.59
N ILE A 32 18.39 1.88 -9.63
CA ILE A 32 17.50 3.04 -9.77
C ILE A 32 17.47 3.78 -8.43
N PRO A 33 17.91 5.06 -8.36
CA PRO A 33 17.92 5.81 -7.13
C PRO A 33 16.49 6.10 -6.67
N ILE A 34 16.24 6.00 -5.36
CA ILE A 34 14.98 6.39 -4.74
C ILE A 34 15.29 7.44 -3.69
N ASN A 35 14.92 8.71 -3.97
CA ASN A 35 15.24 9.85 -3.13
C ASN A 35 14.12 10.19 -2.14
N MET A 36 12.89 9.78 -2.41
CA MET A 36 11.73 9.95 -1.54
C MET A 36 10.66 8.92 -1.83
N ILE A 37 9.85 8.62 -0.83
CA ILE A 37 8.81 7.58 -0.91
C ILE A 37 7.51 8.13 -0.36
N THR A 38 6.40 7.82 -1.02
CA THR A 38 5.06 7.96 -0.46
C THR A 38 4.34 6.63 -0.44
N GLY A 39 3.41 6.47 0.48
CA GLY A 39 2.67 5.20 0.57
C GLY A 39 1.28 5.33 1.14
N THR A 40 0.37 4.50 0.64
CA THR A 40 -1.00 4.38 1.14
C THR A 40 -1.25 2.94 1.58
N SER A 41 -1.83 2.75 2.77
CA SER A 41 -2.23 1.44 3.29
C SER A 41 -1.03 0.47 3.35
N VAL A 42 -1.10 -0.70 2.71
CA VAL A 42 0.02 -1.64 2.63
C VAL A 42 1.27 -1.00 2.00
N GLY A 43 1.09 -0.06 1.05
CA GLY A 43 2.19 0.72 0.48
C GLY A 43 2.89 1.58 1.53
N ALA A 44 2.16 2.10 2.52
CA ALA A 44 2.75 2.80 3.67
C ALA A 44 3.59 1.87 4.57
N VAL A 45 3.15 0.63 4.78
CA VAL A 45 3.92 -0.37 5.55
C VAL A 45 5.24 -0.67 4.86
N ILE A 46 5.19 -1.04 3.58
CA ILE A 46 6.39 -1.42 2.82
C ILE A 46 7.30 -0.21 2.61
N GLY A 47 6.74 0.96 2.29
CA GLY A 47 7.47 2.21 2.15
C GLY A 47 8.21 2.61 3.42
N ALA A 48 7.57 2.49 4.58
CA ALA A 48 8.20 2.78 5.88
C ALA A 48 9.37 1.86 6.18
N LEU A 49 9.23 0.55 5.93
CA LEU A 49 10.30 -0.43 6.12
C LEU A 49 11.49 -0.13 5.21
N TYR A 50 11.22 0.19 3.95
CA TYR A 50 12.25 0.52 2.98
C TYR A 50 12.93 1.86 3.30
N ALA A 51 12.15 2.87 3.69
CA ALA A 51 12.66 4.19 4.08
C ALA A 51 13.56 4.14 5.33
N GLN A 52 13.39 3.14 6.20
CA GLN A 52 14.30 2.87 7.31
C GLN A 52 15.66 2.33 6.84
N GLY A 53 15.79 1.93 5.58
CA GLY A 53 16.98 1.33 5.00
C GLY A 53 17.06 -0.19 5.14
N LYS A 54 15.89 -0.86 5.25
CA LYS A 54 15.82 -2.31 5.09
C LYS A 54 15.82 -2.62 3.60
N ASP A 55 16.71 -3.51 3.17
CA ASP A 55 16.74 -3.99 1.80
C ASP A 55 15.45 -4.75 1.45
N ALA A 56 15.07 -4.77 0.18
CA ALA A 56 13.85 -5.45 -0.27
C ALA A 56 13.85 -6.95 0.06
N SER A 57 15.01 -7.61 0.11
CA SER A 57 15.15 -9.01 0.53
C SER A 57 14.78 -9.23 2.00
N VAL A 58 15.14 -8.30 2.88
CA VAL A 58 14.76 -8.35 4.31
C VAL A 58 13.24 -8.18 4.46
N ILE A 59 12.63 -7.28 3.68
CA ILE A 59 11.18 -7.07 3.68
C ILE A 59 10.47 -8.31 3.12
N GLU A 60 11.02 -8.96 2.09
CA GLU A 60 10.52 -10.25 1.56
C GLU A 60 10.50 -11.32 2.64
N ASP A 61 11.59 -11.51 3.38
CA ASP A 61 11.67 -12.50 4.45
C ASP A 61 10.60 -12.24 5.52
N LEU A 62 10.39 -10.99 5.91
CA LEU A 62 9.33 -10.61 6.84
C LEU A 62 7.94 -10.99 6.31
N ALA A 63 7.68 -10.71 5.02
CA ALA A 63 6.39 -11.00 4.38
C ALA A 63 6.14 -12.51 4.25
N LEU A 64 7.15 -13.30 3.87
CA LEU A 64 7.05 -14.76 3.71
C LEU A 64 6.78 -15.48 5.04
N HIS A 65 7.16 -14.88 6.17
CA HIS A 65 6.84 -15.41 7.50
C HIS A 65 5.39 -15.14 7.95
N LEU A 66 4.60 -14.36 7.20
CA LEU A 66 3.18 -14.12 7.46
C LEU A 66 2.31 -15.29 6.95
N THR A 67 2.24 -16.35 7.73
CA THR A 67 1.38 -17.51 7.41
C THR A 67 -0.08 -17.20 7.67
N GLN A 68 -0.99 -17.91 6.99
CA GLN A 68 -2.43 -17.81 7.21
C GLN A 68 -2.80 -17.96 8.71
N LYS A 69 -2.22 -18.94 9.41
CA LYS A 69 -2.44 -19.17 10.85
C LYS A 69 -2.03 -17.96 11.69
N ARG A 70 -0.90 -17.32 11.35
CA ARG A 70 -0.41 -16.13 12.06
C ARG A 70 -1.33 -14.94 11.81
N LEU A 71 -1.80 -14.76 10.58
CA LEU A 71 -2.75 -13.70 10.24
C LEU A 71 -4.07 -13.83 10.99
N PHE A 72 -4.64 -15.03 11.10
CA PHE A 72 -5.84 -15.27 11.93
C PHE A 72 -5.58 -14.94 13.39
N SER A 73 -4.39 -15.21 13.92
CA SER A 73 -4.04 -14.89 15.30
C SER A 73 -3.94 -13.39 15.58
N LEU A 74 -3.78 -12.55 14.52
CA LEU A 74 -3.74 -11.10 14.62
C LEU A 74 -5.13 -10.45 14.68
N MET A 75 -6.21 -11.21 14.42
CA MET A 75 -7.57 -10.70 14.51
C MET A 75 -8.01 -10.62 15.97
N ASP A 76 -7.96 -9.42 16.54
CA ASP A 76 -8.52 -9.09 17.85
C ASP A 76 -9.94 -8.54 17.70
N LEU A 77 -10.90 -9.45 17.61
CA LEU A 77 -12.32 -9.10 17.44
C LEU A 77 -12.83 -8.25 18.60
N THR A 78 -13.62 -7.24 18.28
CA THR A 78 -14.27 -6.35 19.24
C THR A 78 -15.75 -6.19 18.93
N LEU A 79 -16.52 -5.65 19.87
CA LEU A 79 -17.89 -5.22 19.60
C LEU A 79 -17.85 -4.06 18.58
N PRO A 80 -18.58 -4.13 17.47
CA PRO A 80 -18.44 -3.20 16.36
C PRO A 80 -19.05 -1.84 16.68
N ARG A 81 -18.22 -0.91 17.18
CA ARG A 81 -18.58 0.52 17.24
C ARG A 81 -18.00 1.28 16.07
N THR A 82 -16.70 1.09 15.79
CA THR A 82 -15.96 1.77 14.72
C THR A 82 -15.22 0.80 13.80
N GLY A 83 -15.16 -0.50 14.15
CA GLY A 83 -14.53 -1.56 13.39
C GLY A 83 -14.67 -2.90 14.11
N PHE A 84 -14.54 -4.00 13.37
CA PHE A 84 -14.66 -5.36 13.92
C PHE A 84 -13.37 -5.85 14.60
N ILE A 85 -12.22 -5.24 14.25
CA ILE A 85 -10.89 -5.58 14.76
C ILE A 85 -10.31 -4.33 15.42
N ARG A 86 -9.91 -4.42 16.69
CA ARG A 86 -9.23 -3.33 17.41
C ARG A 86 -7.93 -2.92 16.75
N GLY A 87 -7.21 -3.90 16.22
CA GLY A 87 -5.92 -3.70 15.58
C GLY A 87 -4.76 -3.58 16.55
N GLU A 88 -4.92 -3.88 17.83
CA GLU A 88 -3.83 -3.87 18.81
C GLU A 88 -2.75 -4.91 18.46
N LYS A 89 -3.17 -6.10 18.04
CA LYS A 89 -2.24 -7.13 17.59
C LYS A 89 -1.54 -6.76 16.27
N ILE A 90 -2.24 -6.06 15.38
CA ILE A 90 -1.66 -5.51 14.15
C ILE A 90 -0.66 -4.41 14.51
N LYS A 91 -1.00 -3.54 15.47
CA LYS A 91 -0.08 -2.53 16.00
C LYS A 91 1.16 -3.20 16.58
N GLY A 92 1.01 -4.24 17.41
CA GLY A 92 2.14 -5.01 17.95
C GLY A 92 3.02 -5.65 16.88
N LEU A 93 2.43 -6.13 15.78
CA LEU A 93 3.20 -6.61 14.63
C LEU A 93 3.97 -5.46 13.95
N LEU A 94 3.33 -4.32 13.72
CA LEU A 94 3.99 -3.13 13.16
C LEU A 94 5.11 -2.63 14.08
N GLU A 95 4.90 -2.61 15.40
CA GLU A 95 5.94 -2.26 16.38
C GLU A 95 7.16 -3.18 16.27
N MET A 96 6.94 -4.47 16.06
CA MET A 96 8.02 -5.45 15.92
C MET A 96 8.84 -5.20 14.64
N VAL A 97 8.21 -4.80 13.53
CA VAL A 97 8.89 -4.69 12.22
C VAL A 97 9.37 -3.27 11.91
N ILE A 98 8.64 -2.24 12.35
CA ILE A 98 8.97 -0.81 12.16
C ILE A 98 9.77 -0.27 13.36
N GLY A 99 9.44 -0.74 14.58
CA GLY A 99 9.93 -0.18 15.85
C GLY A 99 8.98 0.87 16.42
N GLY A 100 8.69 0.77 17.72
CA GLY A 100 7.71 1.63 18.39
C GLY A 100 8.13 3.11 18.51
N ASN A 101 9.43 3.39 18.45
CA ASN A 101 9.98 4.74 18.68
C ASN A 101 10.58 5.37 17.41
N ALA A 102 10.51 4.71 16.26
CA ALA A 102 11.06 5.24 15.01
C ALA A 102 10.25 6.49 14.58
N LYS A 103 10.95 7.59 14.33
CA LYS A 103 10.34 8.85 13.85
C LYS A 103 10.55 9.01 12.35
N PHE A 104 9.67 9.76 11.69
CA PHE A 104 9.86 10.11 10.28
C PHE A 104 11.20 10.82 10.03
N SER A 105 11.67 11.63 10.99
CA SER A 105 12.98 12.32 10.91
C SER A 105 14.18 11.39 10.93
N ASP A 106 14.03 10.15 11.39
CA ASP A 106 15.11 9.18 11.57
C ASP A 106 15.26 8.27 10.34
N LEU A 107 14.35 8.39 9.38
CA LEU A 107 14.33 7.58 8.18
C LEU A 107 15.48 7.96 7.24
N ARG A 108 16.08 6.96 6.59
CA ARG A 108 17.17 7.18 5.62
C ARG A 108 16.70 7.83 4.33
N ILE A 109 15.46 7.53 3.94
CA ILE A 109 14.80 8.11 2.78
C ILE A 109 13.59 8.91 3.28
N PRO A 110 13.42 10.19 2.88
CA PRO A 110 12.22 10.96 3.17
C PRO A 110 10.95 10.18 2.80
N PHE A 111 10.04 10.07 3.75
CA PHE A 111 8.84 9.27 3.60
C PHE A 111 7.61 10.03 4.09
N ALA A 112 6.49 9.86 3.39
CA ALA A 112 5.18 10.28 3.82
C ALA A 112 4.16 9.16 3.59
N CYS A 113 3.16 9.07 4.46
CA CYS A 113 2.02 8.20 4.24
C CYS A 113 0.71 8.98 4.27
N VAL A 114 -0.30 8.46 3.58
CA VAL A 114 -1.60 9.12 3.45
C VAL A 114 -2.64 8.40 4.29
N ALA A 115 -3.46 9.19 4.98
CA ALA A 115 -4.68 8.76 5.66
C ALA A 115 -5.84 9.68 5.26
N THR A 116 -7.06 9.30 5.60
CA THR A 116 -8.27 10.08 5.34
C THR A 116 -8.90 10.52 6.66
N ASP A 117 -9.20 11.79 6.84
CA ASP A 117 -10.06 12.25 7.93
C ASP A 117 -11.50 11.84 7.62
N ILE A 118 -12.06 10.91 8.39
CA ILE A 118 -13.39 10.36 8.13
C ILE A 118 -14.52 11.40 8.37
N MET A 119 -14.24 12.46 9.11
CA MET A 119 -15.23 13.49 9.42
C MET A 119 -15.33 14.56 8.34
N THR A 120 -14.22 14.88 7.67
CA THR A 120 -14.14 15.95 6.67
C THR A 120 -13.94 15.45 5.25
N GLY A 121 -13.46 14.21 5.07
CA GLY A 121 -13.03 13.67 3.79
C GLY A 121 -11.69 14.22 3.31
N GLU A 122 -10.98 14.99 4.14
CA GLU A 122 -9.67 15.54 3.79
C GLU A 122 -8.60 14.46 3.70
N GLU A 123 -7.71 14.61 2.73
CA GLU A 123 -6.44 13.90 2.67
C GLU A 123 -5.50 14.40 3.77
N ILE A 124 -4.94 13.47 4.55
CA ILE A 124 -3.99 13.78 5.62
C ILE A 124 -2.64 13.15 5.27
N VAL A 125 -1.70 14.00 4.86
CA VAL A 125 -0.31 13.60 4.63
C VAL A 125 0.44 13.58 5.95
N ILE A 126 0.95 12.42 6.34
CA ILE A 126 1.67 12.22 7.60
C ILE A 126 3.14 11.94 7.30
N ASN A 127 4.00 12.89 7.66
CA ASN A 127 5.46 12.84 7.44
C ASN A 127 6.26 13.29 8.68
N GLN A 128 5.63 13.33 9.84
CA GLN A 128 6.25 13.72 11.11
C GLN A 128 5.72 12.88 12.28
N GLY A 129 6.36 12.98 13.43
CA GLY A 129 6.01 12.18 14.60
C GLY A 129 6.51 10.73 14.50
N LEU A 130 5.78 9.79 15.08
CA LEU A 130 6.13 8.36 15.03
C LEU A 130 5.65 7.72 13.73
N VAL A 131 6.55 7.00 13.06
CA VAL A 131 6.24 6.26 11.81
C VAL A 131 5.12 5.25 12.05
N LEU A 132 5.14 4.56 13.19
CA LEU A 132 4.13 3.59 13.58
C LEU A 132 2.71 4.19 13.58
N ASP A 133 2.56 5.39 14.14
CA ASP A 133 1.24 6.04 14.24
C ASP A 133 0.73 6.47 12.85
N GLY A 134 1.60 7.01 12.00
CA GLY A 134 1.26 7.35 10.62
C GLY A 134 0.86 6.13 9.80
N VAL A 135 1.66 5.07 9.85
CA VAL A 135 1.36 3.80 9.15
C VAL A 135 0.08 3.17 9.69
N ARG A 136 -0.13 3.19 11.04
CA ARG A 136 -1.36 2.67 11.65
C ARG A 136 -2.59 3.43 11.18
N ALA A 137 -2.50 4.76 11.02
CA ALA A 137 -3.59 5.55 10.45
C ALA A 137 -3.87 5.16 9.00
N SER A 138 -2.82 5.07 8.18
CA SER A 138 -2.91 4.76 6.76
C SER A 138 -3.53 3.38 6.45
N ILE A 139 -3.40 2.39 7.36
CA ILE A 139 -3.99 1.05 7.19
C ILE A 139 -5.36 0.86 7.85
N SER A 140 -5.95 1.90 8.43
CA SER A 140 -7.23 1.83 9.18
C SER A 140 -8.42 1.65 8.25
N LEU A 141 -8.52 0.49 7.60
CA LEU A 141 -9.57 0.18 6.62
C LEU A 141 -10.97 0.27 7.28
N PRO A 142 -11.88 1.13 6.75
CA PRO A 142 -13.19 1.37 7.33
C PRO A 142 -14.01 0.09 7.51
N GLY A 143 -14.64 -0.06 8.66
CA GLY A 143 -15.45 -1.25 9.00
C GLY A 143 -14.63 -2.48 9.39
N ILE A 144 -13.34 -2.55 9.06
CA ILE A 144 -12.46 -3.66 9.42
C ILE A 144 -11.65 -3.31 10.67
N LEU A 145 -10.85 -2.26 10.61
CA LEU A 145 -10.04 -1.79 11.74
C LEU A 145 -10.71 -0.59 12.41
N THR A 146 -10.49 -0.48 13.73
CA THR A 146 -10.91 0.73 14.45
C THR A 146 -10.17 1.96 13.94
N LEU A 147 -10.82 3.13 14.06
CA LEU A 147 -10.26 4.43 13.69
C LEU A 147 -8.90 4.64 14.38
N ALA A 148 -7.99 5.29 13.68
CA ALA A 148 -6.80 5.87 14.28
C ALA A 148 -7.09 7.31 14.73
N THR A 149 -6.47 7.74 15.84
CA THR A 149 -6.58 9.12 16.32
C THR A 149 -5.26 9.84 16.05
N TRP A 150 -5.34 11.03 15.43
CA TRP A 150 -4.19 11.89 15.16
C TRP A 150 -4.53 13.32 15.59
N GLY A 151 -4.00 13.74 16.73
CA GLY A 151 -4.48 14.96 17.37
C GLY A 151 -5.99 14.90 17.67
N ASN A 152 -6.76 15.82 17.13
CA ASN A 152 -8.22 15.86 17.25
C ASN A 152 -8.96 15.22 16.07
N ARG A 153 -8.24 14.52 15.17
CA ARG A 153 -8.80 13.92 13.97
C ARG A 153 -9.01 12.41 14.13
N HIS A 154 -10.03 11.92 13.45
CA HIS A 154 -10.32 10.49 13.34
C HIS A 154 -9.97 10.01 11.94
N LEU A 155 -8.92 9.19 11.84
CA LEU A 155 -8.35 8.79 10.58
C LEU A 155 -8.71 7.35 10.21
N VAL A 156 -8.92 7.16 8.91
CA VAL A 156 -9.09 5.87 8.25
C VAL A 156 -8.08 5.75 7.09
N ASP A 157 -8.09 4.59 6.42
CA ASP A 157 -7.20 4.27 5.30
C ASP A 157 -7.19 5.37 4.23
N GLY A 158 -6.00 5.75 3.79
CA GLY A 158 -5.80 6.81 2.80
C GLY A 158 -6.33 6.47 1.42
N GLY A 159 -6.56 5.19 1.12
CA GLY A 159 -7.07 4.77 -0.16
C GLY A 159 -8.46 5.32 -0.53
N LEU A 160 -9.19 5.89 0.44
CA LEU A 160 -10.47 6.55 0.15
C LEU A 160 -10.30 7.88 -0.60
N VAL A 161 -9.17 8.54 -0.50
CA VAL A 161 -8.90 9.87 -1.10
C VAL A 161 -7.71 9.83 -2.05
N ASP A 162 -6.61 9.18 -1.68
CA ASP A 162 -5.42 9.02 -2.52
C ASP A 162 -4.83 7.61 -2.41
N PRO A 163 -5.32 6.69 -3.25
CA PRO A 163 -4.86 5.30 -3.23
C PRO A 163 -3.44 5.08 -3.76
N VAL A 164 -2.89 6.02 -4.55
CA VAL A 164 -1.51 5.99 -5.07
C VAL A 164 -0.94 7.40 -4.98
N PRO A 165 -0.22 7.76 -3.91
CA PRO A 165 0.05 9.14 -3.53
C PRO A 165 1.15 9.79 -4.38
N VAL A 166 0.85 10.04 -5.66
CA VAL A 166 1.72 10.65 -6.66
C VAL A 166 1.87 12.16 -6.43
N ASP A 167 0.76 12.85 -6.13
CA ASP A 167 0.80 14.30 -5.96
C ASP A 167 1.58 14.70 -4.71
N VAL A 168 1.52 13.90 -3.66
CA VAL A 168 2.35 14.08 -2.45
C VAL A 168 3.85 14.07 -2.80
N LEU A 169 4.31 13.22 -3.73
CA LEU A 169 5.71 13.24 -4.19
C LEU A 169 6.08 14.53 -4.93
N LYS A 170 5.16 15.10 -5.70
CA LYS A 170 5.38 16.42 -6.36
C LYS A 170 5.57 17.50 -5.32
N GLU A 171 4.73 17.50 -4.27
CA GLU A 171 4.84 18.43 -3.15
C GLU A 171 6.13 18.24 -2.35
N MET A 172 6.63 16.99 -2.22
CA MET A 172 7.92 16.68 -1.63
C MET A 172 9.10 17.08 -2.53
N GLY A 173 8.85 17.48 -3.79
CA GLY A 173 9.84 17.96 -4.73
C GLY A 173 10.52 16.88 -5.56
N ALA A 174 9.80 15.81 -5.92
CA ALA A 174 10.26 14.83 -6.90
C ALA A 174 10.31 15.42 -8.30
N ASP A 175 11.42 15.19 -9.01
CA ASP A 175 11.61 15.58 -10.42
C ASP A 175 11.22 14.47 -11.39
N PHE A 176 11.11 13.22 -10.90
CA PHE A 176 10.73 12.02 -11.64
C PHE A 176 9.98 11.07 -10.72
N ILE A 177 8.80 10.60 -11.14
CA ILE A 177 7.90 9.82 -10.28
C ILE A 177 7.63 8.44 -10.88
N ILE A 178 7.96 7.42 -10.11
CA ILE A 178 7.57 6.03 -10.35
C ILE A 178 6.39 5.70 -9.43
N ALA A 179 5.24 5.38 -10.00
CA ALA A 179 4.06 4.96 -9.26
C ALA A 179 3.84 3.45 -9.39
N VAL A 180 3.58 2.78 -8.28
CA VAL A 180 3.25 1.35 -8.27
C VAL A 180 1.81 1.17 -7.82
N ASN A 181 0.96 0.74 -8.76
CA ASN A 181 -0.45 0.49 -8.52
C ASN A 181 -0.74 -1.01 -8.49
N VAL A 182 -1.25 -1.48 -7.37
CA VAL A 182 -1.64 -2.88 -7.15
C VAL A 182 -3.16 -3.08 -7.03
N ILE A 183 -3.92 -2.03 -7.35
CA ILE A 183 -5.38 -2.09 -7.45
C ILE A 183 -5.73 -2.53 -8.86
N PRO A 184 -6.18 -3.77 -9.07
CA PRO A 184 -6.41 -4.30 -10.40
C PRO A 184 -7.65 -3.68 -11.06
N ASP A 185 -7.70 -3.76 -12.39
CA ASP A 185 -8.90 -3.38 -13.14
C ASP A 185 -10.11 -4.18 -12.65
N ILE A 186 -11.23 -3.48 -12.45
CA ILE A 186 -12.51 -4.08 -12.05
C ILE A 186 -12.93 -5.17 -13.04
N ARG A 187 -12.68 -4.96 -14.34
CA ARG A 187 -13.02 -5.91 -15.41
C ARG A 187 -12.20 -7.21 -15.32
N ALA A 188 -10.94 -7.12 -14.91
CA ALA A 188 -10.10 -8.30 -14.72
C ALA A 188 -10.62 -9.23 -13.62
N ARG A 189 -11.41 -8.70 -12.67
CA ARG A 189 -11.99 -9.47 -11.57
C ARG A 189 -13.31 -10.18 -11.93
N ILE A 190 -14.02 -9.78 -12.99
CA ILE A 190 -15.29 -10.38 -13.38
C ILE A 190 -15.15 -11.88 -13.67
N HIS A 191 -13.98 -12.31 -14.13
CA HIS A 191 -13.70 -13.72 -14.41
C HIS A 191 -13.36 -14.55 -13.16
N ILE A 192 -13.20 -13.93 -11.98
CA ILE A 192 -12.79 -14.55 -10.71
C ILE A 192 -13.95 -14.64 -9.71
N THR A 193 -15.18 -14.34 -10.14
CA THR A 193 -16.36 -14.40 -9.27
C THR A 193 -16.59 -15.82 -8.75
N ASP A 194 -16.66 -15.93 -7.41
CA ASP A 194 -17.07 -17.16 -6.73
C ASP A 194 -18.44 -17.62 -7.25
N LYS A 195 -18.46 -18.70 -7.99
CA LYS A 195 -19.69 -19.38 -8.36
C LYS A 195 -20.08 -20.30 -7.22
N ASP A 196 -21.35 -20.31 -6.86
CA ASP A 196 -21.90 -21.29 -5.95
C ASP A 196 -21.89 -22.71 -6.56
N LYS A 197 -22.31 -23.71 -5.79
CA LYS A 197 -22.41 -25.12 -6.24
C LYS A 197 -23.37 -25.30 -7.44
N THR A 198 -24.17 -24.29 -7.79
CA THR A 198 -25.10 -24.27 -8.92
C THR A 198 -24.57 -23.50 -10.12
N GLY A 199 -23.34 -22.93 -10.04
CA GLY A 199 -22.74 -22.14 -11.09
C GLY A 199 -23.22 -20.69 -11.13
N LYS A 200 -24.08 -20.25 -10.19
CA LYS A 200 -24.54 -18.86 -10.08
C LYS A 200 -23.52 -18.03 -9.28
N ILE A 201 -23.42 -16.76 -9.63
CA ILE A 201 -22.62 -15.78 -8.87
C ILE A 201 -23.23 -15.67 -7.48
N LYS A 202 -22.40 -15.93 -6.44
CA LYS A 202 -22.81 -15.81 -5.04
C LYS A 202 -23.08 -14.34 -4.71
N GLU A 203 -24.27 -14.03 -4.19
CA GLU A 203 -24.58 -12.69 -3.71
C GLU A 203 -23.66 -12.31 -2.54
N PRO A 204 -23.01 -11.13 -2.59
CA PRO A 204 -22.17 -10.67 -1.49
C PRO A 204 -23.04 -10.28 -0.29
N ASN A 205 -22.55 -10.54 0.93
CA ASN A 205 -23.14 -10.02 2.15
C ASN A 205 -22.94 -8.49 2.26
N ILE A 206 -23.56 -7.84 3.24
CA ILE A 206 -23.51 -6.38 3.42
C ILE A 206 -22.07 -5.86 3.53
N ILE A 207 -21.19 -6.57 4.23
CA ILE A 207 -19.76 -6.21 4.35
C ILE A 207 -19.09 -6.32 2.98
N GLY A 208 -19.37 -7.39 2.25
CA GLY A 208 -18.87 -7.58 0.89
C GLY A 208 -19.32 -6.47 -0.08
N ILE A 209 -20.57 -6.01 0.04
CA ILE A 209 -21.08 -4.88 -0.74
C ILE A 209 -20.32 -3.60 -0.41
N ILE A 210 -20.15 -3.28 0.88
CA ILE A 210 -19.43 -2.09 1.34
C ILE A 210 -17.97 -2.13 0.83
N MET A 211 -17.28 -3.25 1.02
CA MET A 211 -15.91 -3.42 0.56
C MET A 211 -15.76 -3.33 -0.95
N GLN A 212 -16.73 -3.86 -1.70
CA GLN A 212 -16.73 -3.74 -3.16
C GLN A 212 -17.00 -2.30 -3.61
N SER A 213 -17.86 -1.56 -2.91
CA SER A 213 -18.11 -0.14 -3.19
C SER A 213 -16.86 0.71 -2.96
N ILE A 214 -16.17 0.50 -1.84
CA ILE A 214 -14.88 1.14 -1.55
C ILE A 214 -13.88 0.80 -2.67
N TYR A 215 -13.78 -0.46 -3.06
CA TYR A 215 -12.87 -0.89 -4.11
C TYR A 215 -13.15 -0.21 -5.47
N ILE A 216 -14.42 -0.07 -5.85
CA ILE A 216 -14.81 0.61 -7.10
C ILE A 216 -14.37 2.08 -7.06
N ALA A 217 -14.63 2.78 -5.96
CA ALA A 217 -14.22 4.17 -5.78
C ALA A 217 -12.68 4.33 -5.82
N THR A 218 -11.99 3.49 -5.05
CA THR A 218 -10.51 3.48 -4.98
C THR A 218 -9.87 3.20 -6.35
N TYR A 219 -10.46 2.29 -7.15
CA TYR A 219 -9.98 2.02 -8.50
C TYR A 219 -10.05 3.25 -9.42
N SER A 220 -11.16 3.99 -9.36
CA SER A 220 -11.32 5.21 -10.16
C SER A 220 -10.30 6.29 -9.77
N LEU A 221 -10.10 6.49 -8.47
CA LEU A 221 -9.09 7.44 -7.95
C LEU A 221 -7.67 7.02 -8.35
N ALA A 222 -7.31 5.74 -8.21
CA ALA A 222 -5.99 5.25 -8.59
C ALA A 222 -5.64 5.53 -10.05
N ARG A 223 -6.61 5.40 -10.96
CA ARG A 223 -6.40 5.73 -12.37
C ARG A 223 -6.04 7.20 -12.57
N THR A 224 -6.73 8.10 -11.90
CA THR A 224 -6.45 9.54 -11.98
C THR A 224 -5.08 9.87 -11.37
N SER A 225 -4.75 9.29 -10.20
CA SER A 225 -3.44 9.50 -9.57
C SER A 225 -2.27 9.09 -10.49
N LEU A 226 -2.42 7.99 -11.25
CA LEU A 226 -1.38 7.51 -12.16
C LEU A 226 -1.07 8.47 -13.32
N GLU A 227 -2.01 9.33 -13.73
CA GLU A 227 -1.80 10.32 -14.81
C GLU A 227 -0.69 11.32 -14.45
N GLY A 228 -0.41 11.50 -13.17
CA GLY A 228 0.64 12.38 -12.67
C GLY A 228 2.03 11.75 -12.59
N ALA A 229 2.19 10.45 -12.85
CA ALA A 229 3.45 9.73 -12.76
C ALA A 229 4.17 9.67 -14.11
N ASP A 230 5.52 9.72 -14.08
CA ASP A 230 6.34 9.49 -15.27
C ASP A 230 6.33 8.03 -15.72
N ILE A 231 6.30 7.11 -14.74
CA ILE A 231 6.21 5.66 -14.94
C ILE A 231 5.15 5.07 -14.03
N ALA A 232 4.25 4.29 -14.59
CA ALA A 232 3.28 3.50 -13.84
C ALA A 232 3.60 2.00 -13.95
N ILE A 233 3.98 1.38 -12.82
CA ILE A 233 4.20 -0.06 -12.72
C ILE A 233 2.93 -0.70 -12.19
N GLN A 234 2.36 -1.65 -12.93
CA GLN A 234 1.08 -2.28 -12.60
C GLN A 234 1.21 -3.81 -12.62
N PRO A 235 1.60 -4.44 -11.51
CA PRO A 235 1.66 -5.90 -11.38
C PRO A 235 0.30 -6.57 -11.64
N GLN A 236 0.30 -7.71 -12.32
CA GLN A 236 -0.92 -8.44 -12.69
C GLN A 236 -1.46 -9.29 -11.53
N VAL A 237 -1.93 -8.64 -10.49
CA VAL A 237 -2.35 -9.25 -9.20
C VAL A 237 -3.87 -9.40 -9.06
N ALA A 238 -4.65 -9.33 -10.14
CA ALA A 238 -6.10 -9.34 -10.09
C ALA A 238 -6.69 -10.61 -9.45
N HIS A 239 -6.07 -11.75 -9.67
CA HIS A 239 -6.50 -13.06 -9.13
C HIS A 239 -6.17 -13.23 -7.64
N ILE A 240 -5.26 -12.44 -7.09
CA ILE A 240 -4.94 -12.48 -5.65
C ILE A 240 -6.07 -11.86 -4.84
N GLY A 241 -6.58 -12.60 -3.86
CA GLY A 241 -7.58 -12.08 -2.93
C GLY A 241 -7.01 -10.99 -2.00
N PRO A 242 -7.82 -10.00 -1.60
CA PRO A 242 -7.33 -8.90 -0.77
C PRO A 242 -6.85 -9.34 0.63
N THR A 243 -7.24 -10.53 1.08
CA THR A 243 -6.84 -11.11 2.37
C THR A 243 -5.79 -12.20 2.25
N ASN A 244 -5.37 -12.55 1.03
CA ASN A 244 -4.52 -13.71 0.74
C ASN A 244 -3.02 -13.39 0.95
N PHE A 245 -2.65 -12.89 2.11
CA PHE A 245 -1.24 -12.58 2.43
C PHE A 245 -0.32 -13.81 2.37
N TRP A 246 -0.87 -15.02 2.42
CA TRP A 246 -0.10 -16.25 2.25
C TRP A 246 0.35 -16.52 0.80
N GLU A 247 -0.20 -15.77 -0.17
CA GLU A 247 0.24 -15.76 -1.58
C GLU A 247 1.38 -14.75 -1.81
N ALA A 248 2.12 -14.42 -0.74
CA ALA A 248 3.17 -13.41 -0.76
C ALA A 248 4.23 -13.68 -1.84
N ARG A 249 4.67 -14.93 -1.98
CA ARG A 249 5.68 -15.31 -2.99
C ARG A 249 5.22 -14.96 -4.40
N GLU A 250 4.01 -15.35 -4.76
CA GLU A 250 3.42 -15.06 -6.07
C GLU A 250 3.27 -13.55 -6.31
N CYS A 251 2.77 -12.82 -5.30
CA CYS A 251 2.68 -11.36 -5.39
C CYS A 251 4.03 -10.71 -5.67
N ILE A 252 5.08 -11.13 -4.96
CA ILE A 252 6.44 -10.61 -5.11
C ILE A 252 6.98 -10.90 -6.52
N GLU A 253 6.82 -12.13 -7.01
CA GLU A 253 7.22 -12.52 -8.36
C GLU A 253 6.52 -11.69 -9.45
N LEU A 254 5.21 -11.44 -9.29
CA LEU A 254 4.45 -10.58 -10.21
C LEU A 254 4.93 -9.14 -10.17
N GLY A 255 5.31 -8.64 -8.99
CA GLY A 255 5.95 -7.34 -8.83
C GLY A 255 7.27 -7.24 -9.56
N GLU A 256 8.13 -8.27 -9.44
CA GLU A 256 9.41 -8.35 -10.17
C GLU A 256 9.19 -8.34 -11.70
N VAL A 257 8.22 -9.12 -12.19
CA VAL A 257 7.92 -9.18 -13.63
C VAL A 257 7.50 -7.81 -14.16
N ALA A 258 6.59 -7.13 -13.46
CA ALA A 258 6.11 -5.81 -13.88
C ALA A 258 7.22 -4.75 -13.84
N ALA A 259 8.05 -4.76 -12.80
CA ALA A 259 9.17 -3.84 -12.70
C ALA A 259 10.22 -4.07 -13.79
N LYS A 260 10.62 -5.32 -14.04
CA LYS A 260 11.57 -5.68 -15.12
C LYS A 260 11.11 -5.16 -16.47
N ALA A 261 9.82 -5.26 -16.77
CA ALA A 261 9.26 -4.73 -18.02
C ALA A 261 9.37 -3.19 -18.13
N SER A 262 9.37 -2.49 -16.99
CA SER A 262 9.43 -1.01 -16.96
C SER A 262 10.85 -0.44 -16.95
N ILE A 263 11.89 -1.23 -16.61
CA ILE A 263 13.28 -0.77 -16.48
C ILE A 263 13.81 -0.05 -17.71
N PRO A 264 13.62 -0.58 -18.95
CA PRO A 264 14.15 0.11 -20.14
C PRO A 264 13.60 1.53 -20.29
N GLU A 265 12.32 1.72 -20.00
CA GLU A 265 11.68 3.04 -20.08
C GLU A 265 12.13 3.96 -18.94
N ILE A 266 12.25 3.43 -17.70
CA ILE A 266 12.77 4.18 -16.56
C ILE A 266 14.15 4.74 -16.89
N LYS A 267 15.10 3.90 -17.31
CA LYS A 267 16.47 4.30 -17.63
C LYS A 267 16.48 5.35 -18.75
N ARG A 268 15.76 5.10 -19.84
CA ARG A 268 15.65 6.05 -20.95
C ARG A 268 15.15 7.43 -20.52
N LYS A 269 14.12 7.48 -19.64
CA LYS A 269 13.55 8.74 -19.17
C LYS A 269 14.42 9.42 -18.11
N LEU A 270 15.19 8.68 -17.30
CA LEU A 270 16.12 9.26 -16.33
C LEU A 270 17.34 9.90 -16.99
N GLU A 271 17.79 9.37 -18.14
CA GLU A 271 18.93 9.86 -18.91
C GLU A 271 18.57 11.07 -19.80
N ALA A 272 17.28 11.28 -20.08
CA ALA A 272 16.79 12.39 -20.91
C ALA A 272 16.65 13.70 -20.13
#